data_124b27f386125212d7fedbdfa0f90ee6
#
_entry.id   124b27f386125212d7fedbdfa0f90ee6
#
_cell.length_a   1.000
_cell.length_b   1.000
_cell.length_c   1.000
_cell.angle_alpha   90.00
_cell.angle_beta   90.00
_cell.angle_gamma   90.00
#
_symmetry.space_group_name_H-M   'P 1'
#
loop_
_entity.id
_entity.type
_entity.pdbx_description
1 polymer ?
#
loop_
_entity_poly.entity_id
_entity_poly.type
_entity_poly.pdbx_seq_one_letter_code
_entity_poly.pdbx_strand_id
1 'polypeptide(L)'
;MIRAEQVRFQYKKRDVDGNVIATEEILKGVDLTIKKGEFIALLGRNGSGKTTFSKQLNAILRPSEGTVTVDEMGTRDAEKLYDIRQHVGMVFQNPENQMVAANVEEEVAFGPENLGMESDTIVARVKQALEQVRMWKRRKTAPNHLSGGQKQRIAIAGILAMHPDYIVLDEPTAMLDPKGRKEVMEALQRLNQEQEMTVILITHDMEEAALAGRVILLADGQVRFDGTPEDFFGEDALLAEMGMEAPLSYRVQQAMGSAANLQSGAGEKRDKCKIDALDIFEKDKALLSLQHVSYIYSPGTAYEKVALDDVNLSLGKGEIVGLAGHTGSGKSTMIQLLNGLLKPISGTVTFEGKDIHAKGYSGNYLRSKVGMVFQYPEHQMICDTVWEDVAFGPGKQGLTGEACETRVEEALRFVDLPEKYYQASPLQLSGGQKRRVAIAGVLAMHPEYIILDEPAAGLDAAGKREIFDRIRRMSREQGIGVLLVSHSMEDLAEYADRIIVLDDGKKILDDRPAEVFAERETLETCGLDVPEAVKFADRLRAEGYAIPQTVIREEELLETLRACVGDSMQESMEKKSLDRADMQEVSEERYSDMQRGDTL
;
A
#
# COMPACT_ATOMS: atom_id res chain seq x y z
N MET A 1 6.85 24.97 18.90
CA MET A 1 7.93 24.62 17.94
C MET A 1 8.69 23.42 18.47
N ILE A 2 8.89 22.38 17.62
CA ILE A 2 9.76 21.24 17.96
C ILE A 2 11.13 21.47 17.35
N ARG A 3 12.21 21.22 18.11
CA ARG A 3 13.57 21.34 17.63
C ARG A 3 14.38 20.11 18.02
N ALA A 4 15.02 19.49 17.04
CA ALA A 4 15.97 18.41 17.19
C ALA A 4 17.36 18.94 16.79
N GLU A 5 18.37 18.78 17.67
CA GLU A 5 19.73 19.27 17.45
C GLU A 5 20.73 18.14 17.68
N GLN A 6 21.45 17.74 16.63
CA GLN A 6 22.46 16.68 16.60
C GLN A 6 21.97 15.39 17.25
N VAL A 7 20.72 15.01 16.96
CA VAL A 7 20.07 13.86 17.61
C VAL A 7 20.67 12.56 17.11
N ARG A 8 21.26 11.80 18.06
CA ARG A 8 21.74 10.43 17.85
C ARG A 8 20.95 9.46 18.70
N PHE A 9 20.75 8.27 18.17
CA PHE A 9 20.08 7.20 18.90
C PHE A 9 20.61 5.83 18.51
N GLN A 10 20.81 4.97 19.51
CA GLN A 10 21.26 3.60 19.33
C GLN A 10 20.42 2.63 20.14
N TYR A 11 20.04 1.50 19.53
CA TYR A 11 19.48 0.36 20.25
C TYR A 11 20.61 -0.49 20.81
N LYS A 12 20.42 -0.97 22.05
CA LYS A 12 21.34 -1.87 22.72
C LYS A 12 20.72 -3.26 22.76
N LYS A 13 21.29 -4.21 22.01
CA LYS A 13 20.93 -5.63 22.14
C LYS A 13 21.57 -6.18 23.41
N ARG A 14 20.76 -6.87 24.24
CA ARG A 14 21.21 -7.49 25.48
C ARG A 14 21.06 -9.01 25.38
N ASP A 15 21.96 -9.75 26.03
CA ASP A 15 21.80 -11.18 26.24
C ASP A 15 20.79 -11.48 27.37
N VAL A 16 20.56 -12.76 27.64
CA VAL A 16 19.67 -13.23 28.72
C VAL A 16 20.12 -12.79 30.12
N ASP A 17 21.42 -12.49 30.29
CA ASP A 17 22.02 -12.01 31.53
C ASP A 17 22.01 -10.47 31.65
N GLY A 18 21.47 -9.78 30.62
CA GLY A 18 21.34 -8.32 30.59
C GLY A 18 22.56 -7.56 30.06
N ASN A 19 23.64 -8.26 29.64
CA ASN A 19 24.84 -7.63 29.10
C ASN A 19 24.59 -7.12 27.68
N VAL A 20 25.17 -5.98 27.33
CA VAL A 20 25.08 -5.43 25.98
C VAL A 20 26.00 -6.21 25.05
N ILE A 21 25.41 -6.98 24.11
CA ILE A 21 26.14 -7.79 23.13
C ILE A 21 26.34 -7.09 21.79
N ALA A 22 25.49 -6.11 21.46
CA ALA A 22 25.63 -5.29 20.27
C ALA A 22 24.93 -3.94 20.45
N THR A 23 25.41 -2.92 19.73
CA THR A 23 24.76 -1.62 19.60
C THR A 23 24.53 -1.33 18.13
N GLU A 24 23.35 -0.83 17.80
CA GLU A 24 22.98 -0.46 16.43
C GLU A 24 22.57 1.02 16.44
N GLU A 25 23.37 1.87 15.79
CA GLU A 25 23.09 3.30 15.68
C GLU A 25 22.08 3.53 14.56
N ILE A 26 20.92 4.09 14.93
CA ILE A 26 19.79 4.32 14.01
C ILE A 26 19.72 5.79 13.58
N LEU A 27 19.93 6.74 14.51
CA LEU A 27 19.96 8.16 14.20
C LEU A 27 21.40 8.67 14.38
N LYS A 28 21.88 9.41 13.37
CA LYS A 28 23.30 9.78 13.23
C LYS A 28 23.52 11.28 13.15
N GLY A 29 22.87 12.05 14.04
CA GLY A 29 22.99 13.50 14.07
C GLY A 29 21.90 14.17 13.23
N VAL A 30 20.63 13.98 13.64
CA VAL A 30 19.48 14.63 12.99
C VAL A 30 19.33 16.04 13.52
N ASP A 31 19.35 17.01 12.60
CA ASP A 31 19.02 18.42 12.83
C ASP A 31 17.71 18.74 12.12
N LEU A 32 16.68 19.17 12.87
CA LEU A 32 15.38 19.48 12.30
C LEU A 32 14.61 20.47 13.19
N THR A 33 13.93 21.42 12.56
CA THR A 33 13.01 22.34 13.25
C THR A 33 11.63 22.25 12.61
N ILE A 34 10.59 22.01 13.43
CA ILE A 34 9.20 21.94 13.05
C ILE A 34 8.44 23.11 13.67
N LYS A 35 7.85 23.95 12.83
CA LYS A 35 7.07 25.11 13.29
C LYS A 35 5.62 24.68 13.57
N LYS A 36 4.92 25.46 14.42
CA LYS A 36 3.48 25.24 14.65
C LYS A 36 2.68 25.49 13.36
N GLY A 37 1.66 24.69 13.15
CA GLY A 37 0.78 24.77 11.99
C GLY A 37 1.34 24.13 10.69
N GLU A 38 2.57 23.60 10.70
CA GLU A 38 3.09 22.89 9.52
C GLU A 38 2.38 21.54 9.33
N PHE A 39 2.13 21.17 8.07
CA PHE A 39 1.83 19.81 7.67
C PHE A 39 3.07 19.22 6.98
N ILE A 40 3.70 18.25 7.61
CA ILE A 40 4.97 17.68 7.20
C ILE A 40 4.78 16.21 6.84
N ALA A 41 5.31 15.80 5.68
CA ALA A 41 5.50 14.39 5.33
C ALA A 41 6.94 13.97 5.65
N LEU A 42 7.10 12.98 6.53
CA LEU A 42 8.39 12.35 6.86
C LEU A 42 8.54 11.07 6.07
N LEU A 43 9.38 11.09 5.05
CA LEU A 43 9.65 10.00 4.13
C LEU A 43 10.96 9.28 4.46
N GLY A 44 11.16 8.11 3.87
CA GLY A 44 12.39 7.33 3.94
C GLY A 44 12.13 5.84 3.83
N ARG A 45 13.16 5.06 3.46
CA ARG A 45 13.06 3.60 3.35
C ARG A 45 12.81 2.93 4.70
N ASN A 46 12.38 1.67 4.66
CA ASN A 46 12.26 0.87 5.88
C ASN A 46 13.64 0.75 6.58
N GLY A 47 13.66 1.01 7.89
CA GLY A 47 14.90 1.03 8.67
C GLY A 47 15.67 2.36 8.66
N SER A 48 15.22 3.40 7.95
CA SER A 48 15.89 4.71 7.91
C SER A 48 15.86 5.50 9.24
N GLY A 49 15.03 5.05 10.20
CA GLY A 49 14.93 5.67 11.52
C GLY A 49 13.67 6.54 11.76
N LYS A 50 12.70 6.60 10.81
CA LYS A 50 11.48 7.42 10.93
C LYS A 50 10.71 7.20 12.23
N THR A 51 10.30 5.95 12.49
CA THR A 51 9.59 5.58 13.72
C THR A 51 10.45 5.82 14.97
N THR A 52 11.77 5.65 14.89
CA THR A 52 12.68 5.95 16.01
C THR A 52 12.73 7.45 16.29
N PHE A 53 12.79 8.25 15.24
CA PHE A 53 12.78 9.71 15.35
C PHE A 53 11.44 10.22 15.88
N SER A 54 10.31 9.75 15.32
CA SER A 54 8.97 10.15 15.76
C SER A 54 8.72 9.86 17.24
N LYS A 55 9.18 8.71 17.75
CA LYS A 55 9.10 8.36 19.18
C LYS A 55 9.93 9.27 20.10
N GLN A 56 10.90 10.00 19.57
CA GLN A 56 11.65 10.98 20.34
C GLN A 56 10.90 12.31 20.46
N LEU A 57 10.06 12.65 19.46
CA LEU A 57 9.24 13.87 19.51
C LEU A 57 8.23 13.86 20.65
N ASN A 58 7.73 12.67 21.00
CA ASN A 58 6.78 12.45 22.10
C ASN A 58 7.47 11.97 23.40
N ALA A 59 8.82 11.95 23.45
CA ALA A 59 9.61 11.46 24.57
C ALA A 59 9.32 10.00 24.99
N ILE A 60 8.83 9.14 24.08
CA ILE A 60 8.79 7.66 24.27
C ILE A 60 10.20 7.12 24.25
N LEU A 61 11.02 7.58 23.29
CA LEU A 61 12.47 7.34 23.27
C LEU A 61 13.19 8.64 23.60
N ARG A 62 14.35 8.53 24.23
CA ARG A 62 15.20 9.67 24.56
C ARG A 62 16.48 9.59 23.72
N PRO A 63 16.97 10.69 23.15
CA PRO A 63 18.18 10.69 22.36
C PRO A 63 19.37 10.17 23.20
N SER A 64 20.25 9.36 22.57
CA SER A 64 21.51 8.97 23.20
C SER A 64 22.44 10.19 23.35
N GLU A 65 22.54 10.99 22.27
CA GLU A 65 23.26 12.25 22.21
C GLU A 65 22.41 13.31 21.49
N GLY A 66 22.76 14.58 21.64
CA GLY A 66 21.98 15.69 21.10
C GLY A 66 20.75 16.02 21.95
N THR A 67 19.86 16.86 21.48
CA THR A 67 18.67 17.33 22.22
C THR A 67 17.43 17.33 21.32
N VAL A 68 16.28 17.00 21.93
CA VAL A 68 14.97 17.24 21.36
C VAL A 68 14.18 18.11 22.35
N THR A 69 13.63 19.21 21.87
CA THR A 69 12.79 20.11 22.67
C THR A 69 11.45 20.31 21.99
N VAL A 70 10.38 20.35 22.80
CA VAL A 70 9.01 20.64 22.40
C VAL A 70 8.57 21.89 23.18
N ASP A 71 8.31 22.97 22.47
CA ASP A 71 7.97 24.26 23.09
C ASP A 71 8.87 24.59 24.29
N GLU A 72 10.21 24.49 24.07
CA GLU A 72 11.29 24.71 25.04
C GLU A 72 11.44 23.62 26.12
N MET A 73 10.54 22.64 26.18
CA MET A 73 10.63 21.51 27.12
C MET A 73 11.56 20.43 26.56
N GLY A 74 12.60 20.08 27.27
CA GLY A 74 13.56 19.04 26.86
C GLY A 74 13.01 17.63 27.10
N THR A 75 13.11 16.75 26.10
CA THR A 75 12.62 15.35 26.20
C THR A 75 13.43 14.46 27.16
N ARG A 76 14.58 14.94 27.65
CA ARG A 76 15.39 14.28 28.69
C ARG A 76 14.96 14.66 30.10
N ASP A 77 14.22 15.74 30.28
CA ASP A 77 13.73 16.20 31.57
C ASP A 77 12.54 15.32 32.02
N ALA A 78 12.75 14.56 33.08
CA ALA A 78 11.75 13.62 33.58
C ALA A 78 10.48 14.33 34.10
N GLU A 79 10.62 15.55 34.61
CA GLU A 79 9.50 16.33 35.14
C GLU A 79 8.61 16.90 34.02
N LYS A 80 9.17 17.06 32.80
CA LYS A 80 8.44 17.61 31.63
C LYS A 80 7.80 16.55 30.73
N LEU A 81 8.04 15.26 30.97
CA LEU A 81 7.55 14.20 30.10
C LEU A 81 6.03 14.18 29.98
N TYR A 82 5.33 14.46 31.07
CA TYR A 82 3.88 14.48 31.06
C TYR A 82 3.35 15.62 30.19
N ASP A 83 3.88 16.81 30.37
CA ASP A 83 3.52 18.00 29.58
C ASP A 83 3.83 17.77 28.09
N ILE A 84 5.02 17.24 27.75
CA ILE A 84 5.40 16.93 26.37
C ILE A 84 4.40 15.95 25.73
N ARG A 85 3.99 14.89 26.42
CA ARG A 85 3.05 13.89 25.89
C ARG A 85 1.63 14.42 25.75
N GLN A 86 1.27 15.45 26.50
CA GLN A 86 0.01 16.18 26.34
C GLN A 86 0.05 17.06 25.08
N HIS A 87 1.19 17.71 24.81
CA HIS A 87 1.36 18.57 23.62
C HIS A 87 1.57 17.80 22.33
N VAL A 88 2.21 16.60 22.37
CA VAL A 88 2.53 15.79 21.20
C VAL A 88 1.77 14.47 21.27
N GLY A 89 0.65 14.40 20.59
CA GLY A 89 -0.11 13.16 20.40
C GLY A 89 0.57 12.24 19.37
N MET A 90 0.53 10.92 19.60
CA MET A 90 1.09 9.95 18.68
C MET A 90 0.10 8.85 18.35
N VAL A 91 -0.09 8.61 17.04
CA VAL A 91 -0.89 7.53 16.48
C VAL A 91 0.06 6.53 15.83
N PHE A 92 -0.01 5.27 16.25
CA PHE A 92 0.85 4.19 15.74
C PHE A 92 0.23 3.51 14.53
N GLN A 93 1.03 2.78 13.78
CA GLN A 93 0.67 2.09 12.54
C GLN A 93 -0.53 1.14 12.69
N ASN A 94 -0.62 0.40 13.80
CA ASN A 94 -1.72 -0.52 14.06
C ASN A 94 -2.65 0.04 15.13
N PRO A 95 -3.85 0.56 14.77
CA PRO A 95 -4.79 1.12 15.73
C PRO A 95 -5.39 0.07 16.68
N GLU A 96 -5.43 -1.21 16.29
CA GLU A 96 -5.99 -2.27 17.13
C GLU A 96 -5.19 -2.48 18.41
N ASN A 97 -3.87 -2.30 18.34
CA ASN A 97 -2.98 -2.43 19.49
C ASN A 97 -3.11 -1.27 20.50
N GLN A 98 -3.83 -0.20 20.13
CA GLN A 98 -4.04 0.97 20.97
C GLN A 98 -5.40 0.97 21.66
N MET A 99 -6.37 0.17 21.18
CA MET A 99 -7.74 0.19 21.70
C MET A 99 -7.89 -0.73 22.90
N VAL A 100 -8.37 -0.15 24.00
CA VAL A 100 -8.49 -0.83 25.31
C VAL A 100 -9.92 -0.81 25.88
N ALA A 101 -10.81 0.06 25.38
CA ALA A 101 -12.14 0.25 25.94
C ALA A 101 -13.22 -0.62 25.28
N ALA A 102 -14.37 -0.75 25.94
CA ALA A 102 -15.50 -1.55 25.49
C ALA A 102 -16.29 -0.90 24.34
N ASN A 103 -16.28 0.43 24.24
CA ASN A 103 -16.95 1.19 23.18
C ASN A 103 -16.12 2.42 22.77
N VAL A 104 -16.50 3.00 21.63
CA VAL A 104 -15.82 4.15 21.03
C VAL A 104 -15.77 5.37 21.93
N GLU A 105 -16.86 5.66 22.64
CA GLU A 105 -16.93 6.85 23.51
C GLU A 105 -15.97 6.74 24.69
N GLU A 106 -15.90 5.56 25.31
CA GLU A 106 -14.95 5.26 26.39
C GLU A 106 -13.51 5.25 25.88
N GLU A 107 -13.27 4.73 24.67
CA GLU A 107 -11.94 4.74 24.05
C GLU A 107 -11.41 6.17 23.87
N VAL A 108 -12.24 7.08 23.37
CA VAL A 108 -11.85 8.47 23.17
C VAL A 108 -11.76 9.25 24.50
N ALA A 109 -12.51 8.85 25.53
CA ALA A 109 -12.45 9.43 26.86
C ALA A 109 -11.18 9.05 27.63
N PHE A 110 -10.55 7.92 27.30
CA PHE A 110 -9.42 7.36 28.04
C PHE A 110 -8.24 8.33 28.22
N GLY A 111 -7.88 9.08 27.17
CA GLY A 111 -6.83 10.11 27.26
C GLY A 111 -7.17 11.25 28.23
N PRO A 112 -8.29 11.96 28.03
CA PRO A 112 -8.76 13.01 28.94
C PRO A 112 -8.96 12.56 30.40
N GLU A 113 -9.43 11.32 30.63
CA GLU A 113 -9.55 10.74 31.98
C GLU A 113 -8.20 10.59 32.67
N ASN A 114 -7.19 10.07 31.93
CA ASN A 114 -5.82 9.95 32.43
C ASN A 114 -5.16 11.32 32.71
N LEU A 115 -5.63 12.38 32.06
CA LEU A 115 -5.22 13.76 32.33
C LEU A 115 -5.93 14.35 33.55
N GLY A 116 -6.85 13.61 34.17
CA GLY A 116 -7.60 14.06 35.39
C GLY A 116 -8.56 15.21 35.11
N MET A 117 -9.10 15.29 33.88
CA MET A 117 -10.05 16.35 33.51
C MET A 117 -11.41 16.16 34.20
N GLU A 118 -12.15 17.25 34.36
CA GLU A 118 -13.52 17.20 34.89
C GLU A 118 -14.47 16.51 33.90
N SER A 119 -15.44 15.76 34.44
CA SER A 119 -16.36 14.92 33.66
C SER A 119 -17.08 15.68 32.55
N ASP A 120 -17.59 16.88 32.83
CA ASP A 120 -18.30 17.69 31.83
C ASP A 120 -17.37 18.12 30.67
N THR A 121 -16.11 18.42 30.99
CA THR A 121 -15.07 18.75 30.02
C THR A 121 -14.74 17.53 29.14
N ILE A 122 -14.63 16.34 29.74
CA ILE A 122 -14.39 15.08 29.04
C ILE A 122 -15.50 14.83 28.01
N VAL A 123 -16.77 14.91 28.45
CA VAL A 123 -17.93 14.70 27.57
C VAL A 123 -17.93 15.66 26.38
N ALA A 124 -17.64 16.94 26.62
CA ALA A 124 -17.57 17.96 25.58
C ALA A 124 -16.44 17.67 24.56
N ARG A 125 -15.24 17.33 25.04
CA ARG A 125 -14.08 17.02 24.20
C ARG A 125 -14.24 15.74 23.39
N VAL A 126 -14.77 14.68 24.01
CA VAL A 126 -15.09 13.41 23.33
C VAL A 126 -16.08 13.64 22.19
N LYS A 127 -17.15 14.41 22.46
CA LYS A 127 -18.12 14.75 21.41
C LYS A 127 -17.46 15.51 20.27
N GLN A 128 -16.73 16.57 20.56
CA GLN A 128 -16.03 17.37 19.57
C GLN A 128 -15.06 16.53 18.73
N ALA A 129 -14.21 15.73 19.36
CA ALA A 129 -13.22 14.88 18.67
C ALA A 129 -13.90 13.86 17.75
N LEU A 130 -14.97 13.19 18.21
CA LEU A 130 -15.73 12.25 17.40
C LEU A 130 -16.49 12.91 16.24
N GLU A 131 -16.95 14.15 16.38
CA GLU A 131 -17.57 14.92 15.30
C GLU A 131 -16.52 15.32 14.25
N GLN A 132 -15.33 15.73 14.66
CA GLN A 132 -14.21 16.08 13.76
C GLN A 132 -13.81 14.95 12.82
N VAL A 133 -13.77 13.71 13.34
CA VAL A 133 -13.47 12.51 12.55
C VAL A 133 -14.70 11.82 11.99
N ARG A 134 -15.89 12.42 12.06
CA ARG A 134 -17.19 11.91 11.58
C ARG A 134 -17.59 10.54 12.18
N MET A 135 -17.23 10.29 13.47
CA MET A 135 -17.51 9.02 14.15
C MET A 135 -18.57 9.12 15.28
N TRP A 136 -19.13 10.30 15.54
CA TRP A 136 -20.11 10.51 16.62
C TRP A 136 -21.30 9.54 16.59
N LYS A 137 -21.81 9.19 15.38
CA LYS A 137 -22.92 8.24 15.24
C LYS A 137 -22.57 6.82 15.71
N ARG A 138 -21.29 6.46 15.73
CA ARG A 138 -20.76 5.15 16.13
C ARG A 138 -20.26 5.09 17.57
N ARG A 139 -20.44 6.16 18.39
CA ARG A 139 -19.87 6.27 19.74
C ARG A 139 -20.17 5.11 20.69
N LYS A 140 -21.31 4.44 20.51
CA LYS A 140 -21.72 3.27 21.33
C LYS A 140 -21.33 1.92 20.72
N THR A 141 -20.68 1.91 19.57
CA THR A 141 -20.23 0.68 18.90
C THR A 141 -18.97 0.17 19.57
N ALA A 142 -18.85 -1.15 19.72
CA ALA A 142 -17.62 -1.75 20.22
C ALA A 142 -16.51 -1.67 19.14
N PRO A 143 -15.26 -1.37 19.50
CA PRO A 143 -14.15 -1.19 18.53
C PRO A 143 -13.93 -2.37 17.60
N ASN A 144 -14.16 -3.60 18.06
CA ASN A 144 -14.02 -4.82 17.26
C ASN A 144 -15.06 -4.96 16.12
N HIS A 145 -16.14 -4.18 16.13
CA HIS A 145 -17.16 -4.14 15.08
C HIS A 145 -16.90 -3.04 14.03
N LEU A 146 -15.75 -2.39 14.08
CA LEU A 146 -15.40 -1.27 13.20
C LEU A 146 -14.40 -1.73 12.12
N SER A 147 -14.47 -1.09 10.94
CA SER A 147 -13.45 -1.26 9.92
C SER A 147 -12.12 -0.65 10.33
N GLY A 148 -11.01 -1.05 9.68
CA GLY A 148 -9.68 -0.51 9.95
C GLY A 148 -9.64 1.03 9.88
N GLY A 149 -10.23 1.63 8.82
CA GLY A 149 -10.32 3.09 8.70
C GLY A 149 -11.15 3.75 9.78
N GLN A 150 -12.21 3.09 10.26
CA GLN A 150 -13.00 3.59 11.40
C GLN A 150 -12.19 3.52 12.71
N LYS A 151 -11.47 2.43 12.96
CA LYS A 151 -10.57 2.28 14.11
C LYS A 151 -9.48 3.34 14.09
N GLN A 152 -8.86 3.59 12.94
CA GLN A 152 -7.84 4.62 12.78
C GLN A 152 -8.37 6.02 13.12
N ARG A 153 -9.57 6.37 12.62
CA ARG A 153 -10.20 7.64 12.96
C ARG A 153 -10.52 7.76 14.44
N ILE A 154 -10.85 6.66 15.12
CA ILE A 154 -11.06 6.67 16.57
C ILE A 154 -9.75 6.86 17.33
N ALA A 155 -8.64 6.20 16.90
CA ALA A 155 -7.34 6.45 17.48
C ALA A 155 -6.93 7.93 17.35
N ILE A 156 -7.18 8.53 16.18
CA ILE A 156 -6.98 9.98 15.98
C ILE A 156 -7.90 10.79 16.93
N ALA A 157 -9.19 10.44 17.06
CA ALA A 157 -10.11 11.15 17.96
C ALA A 157 -9.67 11.07 19.42
N GLY A 158 -9.13 9.92 19.87
CA GLY A 158 -8.59 9.76 21.22
C GLY A 158 -7.44 10.73 21.51
N ILE A 159 -6.58 10.94 20.52
CA ILE A 159 -5.50 11.94 20.61
C ILE A 159 -6.08 13.37 20.57
N LEU A 160 -7.02 13.66 19.67
CA LEU A 160 -7.63 14.99 19.55
C LEU A 160 -8.38 15.43 20.83
N ALA A 161 -9.00 14.50 21.53
CA ALA A 161 -9.70 14.78 22.79
C ALA A 161 -8.79 15.33 23.89
N MET A 162 -7.47 15.10 23.79
CA MET A 162 -6.46 15.68 24.69
C MET A 162 -6.06 17.11 24.31
N HIS A 163 -6.48 17.61 23.12
CA HIS A 163 -6.11 18.91 22.53
C HIS A 163 -4.60 19.11 22.40
N PRO A 164 -3.88 18.25 21.68
CA PRO A 164 -2.47 18.43 21.45
C PRO A 164 -2.20 19.58 20.46
N ASP A 165 -1.00 20.18 20.54
CA ASP A 165 -0.51 21.15 19.55
C ASP A 165 0.07 20.45 18.30
N TYR A 166 0.55 19.21 18.48
CA TYR A 166 1.22 18.40 17.47
C TYR A 166 0.61 17.00 17.42
N ILE A 167 0.38 16.49 16.24
CA ILE A 167 0.00 15.09 16.03
C ILE A 167 1.04 14.40 15.15
N VAL A 168 1.58 13.30 15.61
CA VAL A 168 2.52 12.44 14.89
C VAL A 168 1.79 11.16 14.52
N LEU A 169 1.76 10.83 13.22
CA LEU A 169 1.07 9.64 12.73
C LEU A 169 2.10 8.76 12.00
N ASP A 170 2.24 7.52 12.47
CA ASP A 170 3.17 6.55 11.90
C ASP A 170 2.39 5.61 10.97
N GLU A 171 2.47 5.85 9.65
CA GLU A 171 1.79 5.12 8.59
C GLU A 171 0.28 4.88 8.83
N PRO A 172 -0.50 5.95 9.07
CA PRO A 172 -1.89 5.81 9.53
C PRO A 172 -2.83 5.19 8.48
N THR A 173 -2.41 5.09 7.23
CA THR A 173 -3.23 4.67 6.09
C THR A 173 -2.80 3.33 5.49
N ALA A 174 -1.67 2.77 5.94
CA ALA A 174 -1.02 1.59 5.33
C ALA A 174 -1.90 0.33 5.28
N MET A 175 -2.90 0.22 6.18
CA MET A 175 -3.79 -0.96 6.28
C MET A 175 -5.24 -0.63 5.93
N LEU A 176 -5.48 0.50 5.27
CA LEU A 176 -6.82 0.97 4.97
C LEU A 176 -7.20 0.71 3.51
N ASP A 177 -8.48 0.46 3.30
CA ASP A 177 -9.07 0.50 1.97
C ASP A 177 -9.01 1.94 1.39
N PRO A 178 -9.17 2.14 0.08
CA PRO A 178 -9.05 3.45 -0.55
C PRO A 178 -9.98 4.51 0.06
N LYS A 179 -11.20 4.11 0.42
CA LYS A 179 -12.17 5.00 1.07
C LYS A 179 -11.71 5.42 2.47
N GLY A 180 -11.27 4.46 3.27
CA GLY A 180 -10.74 4.72 4.61
C GLY A 180 -9.51 5.63 4.58
N ARG A 181 -8.60 5.42 3.63
CA ARG A 181 -7.43 6.27 3.39
C ARG A 181 -7.84 7.72 3.11
N LYS A 182 -8.73 7.91 2.14
CA LYS A 182 -9.25 9.23 1.77
C LYS A 182 -9.90 9.94 2.96
N GLU A 183 -10.75 9.24 3.73
CA GLU A 183 -11.43 9.81 4.90
C GLU A 183 -10.45 10.24 6.00
N VAL A 184 -9.37 9.49 6.22
CA VAL A 184 -8.31 9.85 7.18
C VAL A 184 -7.53 11.07 6.69
N MET A 185 -7.08 11.09 5.43
CA MET A 185 -6.32 12.20 4.88
C MET A 185 -7.14 13.51 4.86
N GLU A 186 -8.42 13.47 4.48
CA GLU A 186 -9.33 14.61 4.56
C GLU A 186 -9.50 15.13 6.01
N ALA A 187 -9.53 14.23 6.99
CA ALA A 187 -9.61 14.62 8.40
C ALA A 187 -8.32 15.35 8.83
N LEU A 188 -7.14 14.84 8.47
CA LEU A 188 -5.86 15.45 8.80
C LEU A 188 -5.68 16.82 8.15
N GLN A 189 -6.05 16.97 6.88
CA GLN A 189 -6.01 18.25 6.18
C GLN A 189 -6.92 19.29 6.85
N ARG A 190 -8.13 18.91 7.22
CA ARG A 190 -9.05 19.82 7.94
C ARG A 190 -8.50 20.23 9.30
N LEU A 191 -7.92 19.31 10.07
CA LEU A 191 -7.32 19.60 11.37
C LEU A 191 -6.16 20.60 11.23
N ASN A 192 -5.33 20.44 10.20
CA ASN A 192 -4.24 21.38 9.95
C ASN A 192 -4.76 22.75 9.48
N GLN A 193 -5.68 22.79 8.50
CA GLN A 193 -6.15 24.04 7.88
C GLN A 193 -7.10 24.84 8.77
N GLU A 194 -8.02 24.17 9.48
CA GLU A 194 -9.07 24.84 10.27
C GLU A 194 -8.65 25.09 11.73
N GLN A 195 -7.72 24.30 12.27
CA GLN A 195 -7.31 24.36 13.68
C GLN A 195 -5.83 24.70 13.89
N GLU A 196 -5.11 25.00 12.80
CA GLU A 196 -3.67 25.28 12.82
C GLU A 196 -2.85 24.18 13.54
N MET A 197 -3.38 22.94 13.58
CA MET A 197 -2.71 21.80 14.19
C MET A 197 -1.47 21.42 13.38
N THR A 198 -0.36 21.20 14.07
CA THR A 198 0.86 20.70 13.44
C THR A 198 0.73 19.22 13.18
N VAL A 199 0.84 18.79 11.92
CA VAL A 199 0.72 17.39 11.51
C VAL A 199 2.08 16.88 11.02
N ILE A 200 2.55 15.78 11.60
CA ILE A 200 3.76 15.07 11.17
C ILE A 200 3.31 13.68 10.72
N LEU A 201 3.23 13.51 9.40
CA LEU A 201 2.77 12.29 8.75
C LEU A 201 3.98 11.47 8.29
N ILE A 202 4.19 10.31 8.88
CA ILE A 202 5.12 9.32 8.33
C ILE A 202 4.35 8.48 7.33
N THR A 203 4.82 8.46 6.09
CA THR A 203 4.19 7.69 5.02
C THR A 203 5.22 7.16 4.02
N HIS A 204 4.82 6.16 3.26
CA HIS A 204 5.53 5.68 2.06
C HIS A 204 4.77 6.05 0.77
N ASP A 205 3.58 6.62 0.92
CA ASP A 205 2.73 7.00 -0.20
C ASP A 205 3.07 8.42 -0.67
N MET A 206 3.48 8.54 -1.93
CA MET A 206 3.90 9.83 -2.50
C MET A 206 2.73 10.76 -2.78
N GLU A 207 1.52 10.22 -3.04
CA GLU A 207 0.32 11.04 -3.17
C GLU A 207 -0.07 11.67 -1.83
N GLU A 208 0.12 10.95 -0.71
CA GLU A 208 -0.05 11.52 0.63
C GLU A 208 1.01 12.59 0.94
N ALA A 209 2.25 12.34 0.53
CA ALA A 209 3.34 13.30 0.70
C ALA A 209 3.12 14.58 -0.11
N ALA A 210 2.49 14.49 -1.28
CA ALA A 210 2.12 15.63 -2.11
C ALA A 210 1.07 16.55 -1.45
N LEU A 211 0.30 16.03 -0.50
CA LEU A 211 -0.69 16.82 0.26
C LEU A 211 -0.08 17.64 1.40
N ALA A 212 1.18 17.37 1.76
CA ALA A 212 1.88 18.09 2.80
C ALA A 212 2.43 19.44 2.28
N GLY A 213 2.65 20.37 3.19
CA GLY A 213 3.32 21.64 2.86
C GLY A 213 4.85 21.56 2.86
N ARG A 214 5.40 20.46 3.41
CA ARG A 214 6.84 20.24 3.54
C ARG A 214 7.16 18.74 3.56
N VAL A 215 8.18 18.36 2.83
CA VAL A 215 8.71 16.99 2.78
C VAL A 215 10.08 16.94 3.44
N ILE A 216 10.26 15.96 4.32
CA ILE A 216 11.52 15.64 4.96
C ILE A 216 11.89 14.20 4.61
N LEU A 217 13.03 13.97 3.99
CA LEU A 217 13.54 12.64 3.71
C LEU A 217 14.58 12.24 4.75
N LEU A 218 14.31 11.18 5.48
CA LEU A 218 15.26 10.55 6.40
C LEU A 218 15.89 9.32 5.73
N ALA A 219 17.20 9.33 5.54
CA ALA A 219 17.94 8.20 5.00
C ALA A 219 19.20 7.95 5.83
N ASP A 220 19.49 6.67 6.11
CA ASP A 220 20.64 6.23 6.91
C ASP A 220 20.81 6.96 8.25
N GLY A 221 19.69 7.33 8.87
CA GLY A 221 19.66 8.03 10.14
C GLY A 221 19.97 9.53 10.09
N GLN A 222 19.93 10.14 8.90
CA GLN A 222 20.19 11.57 8.67
C GLN A 222 19.12 12.20 7.79
N VAL A 223 18.90 13.51 7.91
CA VAL A 223 18.06 14.28 6.98
C VAL A 223 18.82 14.48 5.68
N ARG A 224 18.29 13.93 4.59
CA ARG A 224 18.88 14.03 3.24
C ARG A 224 18.19 15.11 2.39
N PHE A 225 16.93 15.38 2.67
CA PHE A 225 16.16 16.42 2.01
C PHE A 225 15.20 17.10 3.00
N ASP A 226 14.98 18.38 2.83
CA ASP A 226 14.06 19.21 3.60
C ASP A 226 13.59 20.38 2.73
N GLY A 227 12.39 20.32 2.19
CA GLY A 227 11.88 21.31 1.23
C GLY A 227 10.41 21.14 0.91
N THR A 228 9.94 21.77 -0.16
CA THR A 228 8.56 21.60 -0.64
C THR A 228 8.37 20.25 -1.36
N PRO A 229 7.13 19.75 -1.46
CA PRO A 229 6.85 18.57 -2.28
C PRO A 229 7.31 18.72 -3.74
N GLU A 230 7.10 19.89 -4.33
CA GLU A 230 7.50 20.19 -5.72
C GLU A 230 9.02 20.08 -5.91
N ASP A 231 9.80 20.64 -4.98
CA ASP A 231 11.26 20.54 -5.02
C ASP A 231 11.70 19.08 -4.87
N PHE A 232 11.08 18.34 -3.95
CA PHE A 232 11.40 16.93 -3.70
C PHE A 232 11.12 16.04 -4.91
N PHE A 233 9.96 16.20 -5.53
CA PHE A 233 9.59 15.41 -6.70
C PHE A 233 10.37 15.79 -7.97
N GLY A 234 11.03 16.94 -7.98
CA GLY A 234 11.96 17.36 -9.03
C GLY A 234 13.36 16.75 -8.91
N GLU A 235 13.71 16.12 -7.78
CA GLU A 235 15.03 15.53 -7.51
C GLU A 235 15.10 14.07 -8.03
N ASP A 236 15.02 13.87 -9.35
CA ASP A 236 15.00 12.54 -9.99
C ASP A 236 16.14 11.62 -9.52
N ALA A 237 17.35 12.15 -9.36
CA ALA A 237 18.50 11.38 -8.91
C ALA A 237 18.33 10.87 -7.47
N LEU A 238 17.81 11.70 -6.58
CA LEU A 238 17.55 11.34 -5.18
C LEU A 238 16.43 10.31 -5.08
N LEU A 239 15.34 10.50 -5.84
CA LEU A 239 14.23 9.56 -5.90
C LEU A 239 14.70 8.18 -6.39
N ALA A 240 15.51 8.14 -7.45
CA ALA A 240 16.08 6.90 -7.98
C ALA A 240 17.02 6.21 -6.96
N GLU A 241 17.91 6.96 -6.28
CA GLU A 241 18.78 6.45 -5.22
C GLU A 241 17.96 5.82 -4.08
N MET A 242 16.84 6.44 -3.73
CA MET A 242 15.95 5.97 -2.67
C MET A 242 14.98 4.89 -3.12
N GLY A 243 14.92 4.55 -4.40
CA GLY A 243 13.94 3.61 -4.96
C GLY A 243 12.50 4.12 -4.82
N MET A 244 12.32 5.43 -4.87
CA MET A 244 11.05 6.14 -4.82
C MET A 244 10.69 6.69 -6.20
N GLU A 245 9.41 6.90 -6.45
CA GLU A 245 8.91 7.54 -7.67
C GLU A 245 8.05 8.74 -7.29
N ALA A 246 8.12 9.82 -8.07
CA ALA A 246 7.23 10.95 -7.89
C ALA A 246 5.77 10.52 -8.09
N PRO A 247 4.78 11.19 -7.46
CA PRO A 247 3.37 10.93 -7.67
C PRO A 247 3.00 10.90 -9.15
N LEU A 248 2.01 10.09 -9.53
CA LEU A 248 1.56 10.04 -10.91
C LEU A 248 1.08 11.40 -11.41
N SER A 249 0.41 12.16 -10.54
CA SER A 249 -0.02 13.53 -10.79
C SER A 249 1.13 14.43 -11.27
N TYR A 250 2.28 14.37 -10.59
CA TYR A 250 3.47 15.14 -10.94
C TYR A 250 4.10 14.64 -12.25
N ARG A 251 4.23 13.31 -12.43
CA ARG A 251 4.81 12.71 -13.64
C ARG A 251 3.97 12.98 -14.89
N VAL A 252 2.64 12.95 -14.77
CA VAL A 252 1.72 13.33 -15.84
C VAL A 252 1.87 14.83 -16.18
N GLN A 253 1.91 15.70 -15.16
CA GLN A 253 2.12 17.13 -15.37
C GLN A 253 3.46 17.42 -16.05
N GLN A 254 4.53 16.74 -15.67
CA GLN A 254 5.84 16.85 -16.28
C GLN A 254 5.83 16.38 -17.75
N ALA A 255 5.17 15.25 -18.05
CA ALA A 255 4.98 14.76 -19.40
C ALA A 255 4.16 15.73 -20.26
N MET A 256 3.11 16.32 -19.70
CA MET A 256 2.28 17.33 -20.36
C MET A 256 2.95 18.71 -20.43
N GLY A 257 3.73 19.12 -19.43
CA GLY A 257 4.44 20.40 -19.39
C GLY A 257 5.51 20.50 -20.48
N SER A 258 6.06 19.38 -20.89
CA SER A 258 6.86 19.27 -22.12
C SER A 258 5.99 19.50 -23.38
N ALA A 259 4.68 19.35 -23.26
CA ALA A 259 3.66 19.51 -24.33
C ALA A 259 2.93 20.86 -24.31
N ALA A 260 2.94 21.61 -23.21
CA ALA A 260 2.17 22.86 -23.06
C ALA A 260 2.63 23.99 -24.01
N ASN A 261 3.70 23.78 -24.77
CA ASN A 261 4.08 24.65 -25.90
C ASN A 261 3.34 24.31 -27.21
N LEU A 262 2.39 23.38 -27.22
CA LEU A 262 1.74 22.86 -28.42
C LEU A 262 0.22 22.82 -28.24
N GLN A 263 -0.48 23.86 -28.71
CA GLN A 263 -1.93 23.91 -28.82
C GLN A 263 -2.44 23.09 -30.01
N SER A 264 -3.39 22.21 -29.67
CA SER A 264 -4.49 21.67 -30.50
C SER A 264 -4.24 21.35 -31.99
N GLY A 265 -4.15 20.07 -32.27
CA GLY A 265 -4.44 19.49 -33.58
C GLY A 265 -5.28 18.23 -33.39
N ALA A 266 -6.50 18.24 -33.93
CA ALA A 266 -7.38 17.07 -33.94
C ALA A 266 -6.77 16.00 -34.86
N GLY A 267 -6.23 14.94 -34.29
CA GLY A 267 -5.63 13.84 -35.02
C GLY A 267 -6.63 12.71 -35.31
N GLU A 268 -6.66 12.27 -36.56
CA GLU A 268 -7.43 11.15 -37.07
C GLU A 268 -7.00 9.81 -36.45
N LYS A 269 -7.98 8.91 -36.39
CA LYS A 269 -7.87 7.53 -35.93
C LYS A 269 -6.68 6.80 -36.53
N ARG A 270 -5.79 6.31 -35.71
CA ARG A 270 -4.86 5.24 -36.07
C ARG A 270 -5.13 3.94 -35.31
N ASP A 271 -5.15 2.88 -36.10
CA ASP A 271 -5.43 1.49 -35.73
C ASP A 271 -4.37 0.89 -34.81
N LYS A 272 -4.90 0.23 -33.77
CA LYS A 272 -4.43 -1.03 -33.14
C LYS A 272 -2.92 -1.29 -33.11
N CYS A 273 -2.32 -0.92 -32.00
CA CYS A 273 -1.23 -1.73 -31.47
C CYS A 273 -1.83 -3.09 -31.04
N LYS A 274 -1.50 -4.14 -31.74
CA LYS A 274 -1.83 -5.51 -31.37
C LYS A 274 -0.97 -5.87 -30.16
N ILE A 275 -1.57 -5.77 -28.98
CA ILE A 275 -1.11 -6.54 -27.84
C ILE A 275 -1.52 -7.96 -28.15
N ASP A 276 -0.54 -8.87 -28.22
CA ASP A 276 -0.77 -10.30 -28.43
C ASP A 276 -1.84 -10.76 -27.44
N ALA A 277 -2.94 -11.25 -28.00
CA ALA A 277 -4.01 -11.88 -27.24
C ALA A 277 -3.39 -13.12 -26.56
N LEU A 278 -3.06 -12.96 -25.28
CA LEU A 278 -2.83 -14.10 -24.41
C LEU A 278 -4.12 -14.95 -24.47
N ASP A 279 -3.93 -16.18 -24.89
CA ASP A 279 -5.00 -17.17 -25.03
C ASP A 279 -5.91 -17.15 -23.82
N ILE A 280 -7.22 -17.13 -24.09
CA ILE A 280 -8.28 -17.28 -23.10
C ILE A 280 -7.95 -18.54 -22.30
N PHE A 281 -7.61 -18.36 -21.01
CA PHE A 281 -7.43 -19.47 -20.09
C PHE A 281 -8.68 -20.36 -20.15
N GLU A 282 -8.54 -21.57 -20.69
CA GLU A 282 -9.64 -22.53 -20.75
C GLU A 282 -10.08 -22.84 -19.31
N LYS A 283 -11.27 -22.38 -18.92
CA LYS A 283 -11.89 -22.65 -17.59
C LYS A 283 -11.92 -24.15 -17.26
N ASP A 284 -11.80 -25.01 -18.27
CA ASP A 284 -11.86 -26.47 -18.13
C ASP A 284 -10.60 -27.11 -17.50
N LYS A 285 -9.52 -26.36 -17.28
CA LYS A 285 -8.28 -26.85 -16.64
C LYS A 285 -8.05 -26.36 -15.20
N ALA A 286 -9.03 -25.68 -14.62
CA ALA A 286 -8.92 -25.23 -13.23
C ALA A 286 -8.99 -26.44 -12.28
N LEU A 287 -7.92 -26.63 -11.49
CA LEU A 287 -7.84 -27.73 -10.52
C LEU A 287 -8.43 -27.36 -9.17
N LEU A 288 -8.48 -26.07 -8.82
CA LEU A 288 -9.03 -25.57 -7.55
C LEU A 288 -10.26 -24.70 -7.83
N SER A 289 -11.43 -25.06 -7.27
CA SER A 289 -12.65 -24.29 -7.51
C SER A 289 -13.63 -24.28 -6.32
N LEU A 290 -14.45 -23.24 -6.28
CA LEU A 290 -15.66 -23.12 -5.48
C LEU A 290 -16.86 -23.25 -6.41
N GLN A 291 -17.87 -24.06 -6.02
CA GLN A 291 -19.10 -24.27 -6.78
C GLN A 291 -20.30 -24.06 -5.87
N HIS A 292 -21.05 -22.98 -6.13
CA HIS A 292 -22.26 -22.60 -5.38
C HIS A 292 -22.03 -22.53 -3.85
N VAL A 293 -20.87 -21.97 -3.45
CA VAL A 293 -20.45 -22.00 -2.06
C VAL A 293 -21.07 -20.85 -1.26
N SER A 294 -21.72 -21.22 -0.14
CA SER A 294 -22.19 -20.27 0.87
C SER A 294 -21.59 -20.59 2.23
N TYR A 295 -21.34 -19.53 3.02
CA TYR A 295 -20.82 -19.65 4.36
C TYR A 295 -21.43 -18.61 5.30
N ILE A 296 -21.85 -19.06 6.49
CA ILE A 296 -22.48 -18.22 7.52
C ILE A 296 -21.72 -18.43 8.83
N TYR A 297 -21.28 -17.34 9.44
CA TYR A 297 -20.73 -17.37 10.80
C TYR A 297 -21.86 -17.43 11.83
N SER A 298 -21.68 -18.23 12.88
CA SER A 298 -22.60 -18.35 14.02
C SER A 298 -24.08 -18.56 13.62
N PRO A 299 -24.40 -19.54 12.74
CA PRO A 299 -25.75 -19.71 12.22
C PRO A 299 -26.76 -19.98 13.35
N GLY A 300 -27.95 -19.37 13.27
CA GLY A 300 -29.01 -19.48 14.25
C GLY A 300 -28.79 -18.70 15.55
N THR A 301 -27.80 -17.82 15.63
CA THR A 301 -27.57 -16.98 16.80
C THR A 301 -27.83 -15.50 16.49
N ALA A 302 -27.87 -14.65 17.53
CA ALA A 302 -27.95 -13.19 17.36
C ALA A 302 -26.73 -12.57 16.64
N TYR A 303 -25.66 -13.33 16.47
CA TYR A 303 -24.41 -12.92 15.80
C TYR A 303 -24.28 -13.58 14.41
N GLU A 304 -25.37 -14.07 13.86
CA GLU A 304 -25.38 -14.66 12.53
C GLU A 304 -24.95 -13.63 11.49
N LYS A 305 -23.95 -14.02 10.66
CA LYS A 305 -23.45 -13.18 9.57
C LYS A 305 -23.19 -14.04 8.34
N VAL A 306 -23.90 -13.73 7.26
CA VAL A 306 -23.62 -14.32 5.94
C VAL A 306 -22.28 -13.72 5.48
N ALA A 307 -21.31 -14.60 5.23
CA ALA A 307 -19.98 -14.21 4.79
C ALA A 307 -19.75 -14.48 3.30
N LEU A 308 -20.38 -15.54 2.77
CA LEU A 308 -20.43 -15.83 1.33
C LEU A 308 -21.83 -16.34 0.97
N ASP A 309 -22.34 -15.94 -0.18
CA ASP A 309 -23.65 -16.28 -0.71
C ASP A 309 -23.54 -16.68 -2.18
N ASP A 310 -23.66 -17.98 -2.46
CA ASP A 310 -23.66 -18.61 -3.79
C ASP A 310 -22.45 -18.23 -4.67
N VAL A 311 -21.24 -18.30 -4.12
CA VAL A 311 -20.02 -17.90 -4.82
C VAL A 311 -19.45 -19.03 -5.66
N ASN A 312 -19.13 -18.70 -6.92
CA ASN A 312 -18.45 -19.56 -7.87
C ASN A 312 -17.07 -18.96 -8.24
N LEU A 313 -16.00 -19.76 -8.15
CA LEU A 313 -14.63 -19.39 -8.45
C LEU A 313 -13.89 -20.56 -9.06
N SER A 314 -12.99 -20.29 -10.00
CA SER A 314 -12.02 -21.27 -10.51
C SER A 314 -10.64 -20.62 -10.61
N LEU A 315 -9.59 -21.36 -10.24
CA LEU A 315 -8.19 -20.91 -10.34
C LEU A 315 -7.44 -21.81 -11.32
N GLY A 316 -6.81 -21.18 -12.31
CA GLY A 316 -5.93 -21.83 -13.29
C GLY A 316 -4.49 -21.99 -12.78
N LYS A 317 -3.72 -22.93 -13.37
CA LYS A 317 -2.28 -23.01 -13.16
C LYS A 317 -1.56 -21.91 -13.94
N GLY A 318 -0.55 -21.28 -13.33
CA GLY A 318 0.21 -20.20 -13.96
C GLY A 318 -0.59 -18.89 -14.14
N GLU A 319 -1.80 -18.81 -13.56
CA GLU A 319 -2.66 -17.63 -13.56
C GLU A 319 -2.50 -16.87 -12.24
N ILE A 320 -2.45 -15.54 -12.30
CA ILE A 320 -2.53 -14.66 -11.13
C ILE A 320 -3.93 -14.05 -11.11
N VAL A 321 -4.76 -14.53 -10.18
CA VAL A 321 -6.11 -14.00 -9.96
C VAL A 321 -6.08 -13.01 -8.81
N GLY A 322 -6.44 -11.76 -9.08
CA GLY A 322 -6.65 -10.73 -8.08
C GLY A 322 -8.00 -10.89 -7.38
N LEU A 323 -8.04 -10.75 -6.07
CA LEU A 323 -9.26 -10.75 -5.28
C LEU A 323 -9.41 -9.39 -4.57
N ALA A 324 -10.35 -8.59 -5.06
CA ALA A 324 -10.69 -7.27 -4.52
C ALA A 324 -12.00 -7.29 -3.74
N GLY A 325 -12.19 -6.28 -2.90
CA GLY A 325 -13.42 -6.07 -2.12
C GLY A 325 -13.13 -5.26 -0.86
N HIS A 326 -14.14 -4.58 -0.32
CA HIS A 326 -14.00 -3.84 0.92
C HIS A 326 -13.76 -4.76 2.14
N THR A 327 -13.34 -4.17 3.27
CA THR A 327 -13.17 -4.92 4.52
C THR A 327 -14.50 -5.51 4.97
N GLY A 328 -14.55 -6.84 5.10
CA GLY A 328 -15.79 -7.57 5.47
C GLY A 328 -16.58 -8.11 4.29
N SER A 329 -16.15 -7.94 3.04
CA SER A 329 -16.83 -8.47 1.83
C SER A 329 -16.77 -9.99 1.68
N GLY A 330 -16.00 -10.71 2.52
CA GLY A 330 -15.93 -12.18 2.50
C GLY A 330 -14.60 -12.74 1.98
N LYS A 331 -13.61 -11.91 1.61
CA LYS A 331 -12.30 -12.36 1.07
C LYS A 331 -11.61 -13.38 1.98
N SER A 332 -11.41 -13.05 3.25
CA SER A 332 -10.73 -13.94 4.20
C SER A 332 -11.48 -15.27 4.41
N THR A 333 -12.81 -15.26 4.34
CA THR A 333 -13.62 -16.48 4.39
C THR A 333 -13.40 -17.33 3.15
N MET A 334 -13.38 -16.70 1.96
CA MET A 334 -13.15 -17.39 0.69
C MET A 334 -11.79 -18.10 0.67
N ILE A 335 -10.71 -17.41 1.04
CA ILE A 335 -9.37 -18.00 1.03
C ILE A 335 -9.22 -19.15 2.04
N GLN A 336 -9.88 -19.08 3.19
CA GLN A 336 -9.89 -20.15 4.19
C GLN A 336 -10.71 -21.37 3.73
N LEU A 337 -11.76 -21.18 2.94
CA LEU A 337 -12.50 -22.28 2.32
C LEU A 337 -11.67 -22.99 1.24
N LEU A 338 -10.93 -22.24 0.41
CA LEU A 338 -10.06 -22.77 -0.63
C LEU A 338 -8.90 -23.62 -0.05
N ASN A 339 -8.36 -23.24 1.10
CA ASN A 339 -7.31 -23.99 1.80
C ASN A 339 -7.87 -25.09 2.72
N GLY A 340 -9.20 -25.25 2.81
CA GLY A 340 -9.86 -26.25 3.66
C GLY A 340 -9.75 -25.99 5.16
N LEU A 341 -9.50 -24.74 5.58
CA LEU A 341 -9.57 -24.32 6.98
C LEU A 341 -11.02 -24.15 7.45
N LEU A 342 -11.90 -23.75 6.53
CA LEU A 342 -13.34 -23.70 6.77
C LEU A 342 -14.06 -24.73 5.88
N LYS A 343 -15.24 -25.16 6.34
CA LYS A 343 -16.12 -26.04 5.57
C LYS A 343 -17.36 -25.25 5.15
N PRO A 344 -17.75 -25.26 3.85
CA PRO A 344 -18.94 -24.54 3.40
C PRO A 344 -20.22 -25.11 4.03
N ILE A 345 -21.25 -24.26 4.18
CA ILE A 345 -22.58 -24.68 4.62
C ILE A 345 -23.34 -25.27 3.44
N SER A 346 -23.19 -24.69 2.25
CA SER A 346 -23.72 -25.23 0.99
C SER A 346 -22.69 -25.09 -0.12
N GLY A 347 -22.89 -25.86 -1.19
CA GLY A 347 -21.94 -25.92 -2.30
C GLY A 347 -20.74 -26.84 -2.03
N THR A 348 -19.78 -26.82 -2.93
CA THR A 348 -18.59 -27.69 -2.88
C THR A 348 -17.32 -26.93 -3.19
N VAL A 349 -16.25 -27.28 -2.47
CA VAL A 349 -14.88 -26.85 -2.79
C VAL A 349 -14.18 -28.06 -3.40
N THR A 350 -13.65 -27.91 -4.61
CA THR A 350 -13.02 -29.03 -5.31
C THR A 350 -11.55 -28.73 -5.60
N PHE A 351 -10.72 -29.77 -5.44
CA PHE A 351 -9.34 -29.80 -5.91
C PHE A 351 -9.12 -31.07 -6.74
N GLU A 352 -8.56 -30.92 -7.95
CA GLU A 352 -8.43 -32.01 -8.94
C GLU A 352 -9.75 -32.74 -9.21
N GLY A 353 -10.87 -31.98 -9.25
CA GLY A 353 -12.20 -32.53 -9.49
C GLY A 353 -12.79 -33.32 -8.31
N LYS A 354 -12.15 -33.35 -7.14
CA LYS A 354 -12.62 -34.01 -5.93
C LYS A 354 -13.07 -33.01 -4.89
N ASP A 355 -14.19 -33.27 -4.23
CA ASP A 355 -14.62 -32.48 -3.08
C ASP A 355 -13.62 -32.66 -1.92
N ILE A 356 -13.02 -31.56 -1.46
CA ILE A 356 -12.01 -31.55 -0.37
C ILE A 356 -12.61 -31.93 1.00
N HIS A 357 -13.92 -31.89 1.14
CA HIS A 357 -14.66 -32.25 2.36
C HIS A 357 -15.31 -33.63 2.27
N ALA A 358 -15.10 -34.37 1.16
CA ALA A 358 -15.59 -35.73 1.01
C ALA A 358 -14.96 -36.68 2.05
N LYS A 359 -15.72 -37.70 2.45
CA LYS A 359 -15.22 -38.71 3.40
C LYS A 359 -13.95 -39.39 2.84
N GLY A 360 -12.85 -39.33 3.60
CA GLY A 360 -11.57 -39.96 3.22
C GLY A 360 -10.63 -39.03 2.42
N TYR A 361 -11.02 -37.81 2.11
CA TYR A 361 -10.10 -36.85 1.52
C TYR A 361 -9.07 -36.36 2.55
N SER A 362 -7.81 -36.26 2.15
CA SER A 362 -6.72 -35.85 3.04
C SER A 362 -6.55 -34.31 3.03
N GLY A 363 -6.91 -33.64 4.12
CA GLY A 363 -6.64 -32.21 4.28
C GLY A 363 -5.14 -31.87 4.27
N ASN A 364 -4.27 -32.81 4.68
CA ASN A 364 -2.82 -32.62 4.60
C ASN A 364 -2.34 -32.63 3.14
N TYR A 365 -2.94 -33.49 2.31
CA TYR A 365 -2.66 -33.47 0.87
C TYR A 365 -3.05 -32.13 0.25
N LEU A 366 -4.26 -31.62 0.53
CA LEU A 366 -4.65 -30.30 0.04
C LEU A 366 -3.67 -29.21 0.45
N ARG A 367 -3.35 -29.10 1.74
CA ARG A 367 -2.44 -28.07 2.25
C ARG A 367 -1.00 -28.19 1.75
N SER A 368 -0.59 -29.39 1.31
CA SER A 368 0.70 -29.55 0.63
C SER A 368 0.69 -29.03 -0.80
N LYS A 369 -0.49 -28.88 -1.43
CA LYS A 369 -0.70 -28.43 -2.81
C LYS A 369 -1.21 -27.01 -2.91
N VAL A 370 -1.97 -26.56 -1.91
CA VAL A 370 -2.52 -25.20 -1.82
C VAL A 370 -1.91 -24.50 -0.62
N GLY A 371 -0.84 -23.76 -0.86
CA GLY A 371 -0.16 -22.97 0.16
C GLY A 371 -0.92 -21.68 0.47
N MET A 372 -0.74 -21.16 1.69
CA MET A 372 -1.35 -19.90 2.10
C MET A 372 -0.39 -19.06 2.94
N VAL A 373 -0.24 -17.79 2.58
CA VAL A 373 0.50 -16.79 3.36
C VAL A 373 -0.51 -15.77 3.89
N PHE A 374 -0.56 -15.63 5.21
CA PHE A 374 -1.47 -14.70 5.89
C PHE A 374 -0.93 -13.26 5.87
N GLN A 375 -1.83 -12.33 6.10
CA GLN A 375 -1.54 -10.89 6.14
C GLN A 375 -0.43 -10.51 7.15
N TYR A 376 -0.37 -11.21 8.29
CA TYR A 376 0.64 -11.02 9.34
C TYR A 376 1.57 -12.24 9.40
N PRO A 377 2.69 -12.23 8.68
CA PRO A 377 3.59 -13.38 8.61
C PRO A 377 4.21 -13.76 9.95
N GLU A 378 4.33 -12.83 10.89
CA GLU A 378 4.81 -13.08 12.25
C GLU A 378 3.94 -14.05 13.04
N HIS A 379 2.67 -14.19 12.69
CA HIS A 379 1.77 -15.17 13.31
C HIS A 379 1.92 -16.58 12.76
N GLN A 380 2.67 -16.75 11.66
CA GLN A 380 2.95 -18.04 11.04
C GLN A 380 4.27 -18.65 11.52
N MET A 381 5.20 -17.83 12.06
CA MET A 381 6.52 -18.26 12.46
C MET A 381 6.47 -18.88 13.85
N ILE A 382 6.85 -20.15 13.95
CA ILE A 382 6.72 -20.97 15.16
C ILE A 382 8.03 -21.60 15.62
N CYS A 383 9.09 -21.53 14.80
CA CYS A 383 10.38 -22.15 15.10
C CYS A 383 11.41 -21.13 15.61
N ASP A 384 12.49 -21.63 16.23
CA ASP A 384 13.52 -20.79 16.82
C ASP A 384 14.42 -20.14 15.78
N THR A 385 14.61 -20.79 14.62
CA THR A 385 15.41 -20.27 13.51
C THR A 385 14.61 -20.19 12.21
N VAL A 386 15.04 -19.30 11.32
CA VAL A 386 14.48 -19.17 9.95
C VAL A 386 14.56 -20.49 9.19
N TRP A 387 15.69 -21.18 9.30
CA TRP A 387 15.91 -22.47 8.64
C TRP A 387 14.88 -23.50 9.06
N GLU A 388 14.69 -23.67 10.38
CA GLU A 388 13.72 -24.62 10.94
C GLU A 388 12.29 -24.26 10.55
N ASP A 389 11.96 -22.96 10.52
CA ASP A 389 10.63 -22.50 10.16
C ASP A 389 10.30 -22.82 8.68
N VAL A 390 11.25 -22.61 7.76
CA VAL A 390 11.11 -22.98 6.35
C VAL A 390 11.12 -24.50 6.15
N ALA A 391 11.90 -25.25 6.94
CA ALA A 391 11.96 -26.70 6.89
C ALA A 391 10.70 -27.39 7.46
N PHE A 392 9.90 -26.67 8.25
CA PHE A 392 8.73 -27.24 8.92
C PHE A 392 7.72 -27.87 7.93
N GLY A 393 7.40 -27.16 6.85
CA GLY A 393 6.47 -27.64 5.81
C GLY A 393 6.97 -28.93 5.12
N PRO A 394 8.16 -28.92 4.50
CA PRO A 394 8.78 -30.11 3.92
C PRO A 394 8.89 -31.29 4.91
N GLY A 395 9.25 -31.01 6.18
CA GLY A 395 9.28 -32.03 7.23
C GLY A 395 7.92 -32.69 7.48
N LYS A 396 6.83 -31.92 7.44
CA LYS A 396 5.44 -32.46 7.53
C LYS A 396 5.03 -33.28 6.30
N GLN A 397 5.66 -33.05 5.14
CA GLN A 397 5.51 -33.90 3.96
C GLN A 397 6.35 -35.20 4.04
N GLY A 398 7.12 -35.40 5.11
CA GLY A 398 7.97 -36.57 5.34
C GLY A 398 9.37 -36.47 4.71
N LEU A 399 9.77 -35.29 4.25
CA LEU A 399 11.13 -35.07 3.76
C LEU A 399 12.12 -34.91 4.91
N THR A 400 13.28 -35.55 4.76
CA THR A 400 14.38 -35.50 5.76
C THR A 400 15.74 -35.43 5.06
N GLY A 401 16.76 -34.98 5.79
CA GLY A 401 18.14 -34.90 5.28
C GLY A 401 18.27 -34.00 4.05
N GLU A 402 19.15 -34.38 3.14
CA GLU A 402 19.55 -33.61 1.96
C GLU A 402 18.34 -33.12 1.10
N ALA A 403 17.31 -33.96 0.95
CA ALA A 403 16.11 -33.58 0.18
C ALA A 403 15.32 -32.42 0.84
N CYS A 404 15.28 -32.36 2.17
CA CYS A 404 14.67 -31.25 2.90
C CYS A 404 15.57 -30.00 2.82
N GLU A 405 16.85 -30.16 3.04
CA GLU A 405 17.85 -29.08 2.98
C GLU A 405 17.84 -28.38 1.61
N THR A 406 17.86 -29.15 0.52
CA THR A 406 17.79 -28.61 -0.84
C THR A 406 16.55 -27.74 -1.04
N ARG A 407 15.36 -28.19 -0.60
CA ARG A 407 14.13 -27.41 -0.74
C ARG A 407 14.14 -26.13 0.07
N VAL A 408 14.70 -26.18 1.28
CA VAL A 408 14.84 -24.99 2.14
C VAL A 408 15.77 -23.96 1.49
N GLU A 409 16.94 -24.42 1.01
CA GLU A 409 17.89 -23.53 0.32
C GLU A 409 17.30 -22.89 -0.94
N GLU A 410 16.65 -23.70 -1.79
CA GLU A 410 16.00 -23.21 -3.02
C GLU A 410 14.95 -22.16 -2.68
N ALA A 411 14.09 -22.39 -1.68
CA ALA A 411 13.06 -21.46 -1.26
C ALA A 411 13.66 -20.16 -0.68
N LEU A 412 14.67 -20.25 0.19
CA LEU A 412 15.32 -19.08 0.78
C LEU A 412 16.08 -18.25 -0.28
N ARG A 413 16.74 -18.90 -1.24
CA ARG A 413 17.37 -18.21 -2.38
C ARG A 413 16.34 -17.56 -3.30
N PHE A 414 15.22 -18.23 -3.54
CA PHE A 414 14.16 -17.66 -4.38
C PHE A 414 13.62 -16.35 -3.81
N VAL A 415 13.46 -16.25 -2.50
CA VAL A 415 13.03 -15.02 -1.83
C VAL A 415 14.17 -14.04 -1.53
N ASP A 416 15.42 -14.38 -1.95
CA ASP A 416 16.62 -13.57 -1.77
C ASP A 416 16.86 -13.15 -0.31
N LEU A 417 16.72 -14.11 0.59
CA LEU A 417 17.09 -13.90 1.98
C LEU A 417 18.60 -14.15 2.13
N PRO A 418 19.40 -13.18 2.62
CA PRO A 418 20.83 -13.39 2.82
C PRO A 418 21.11 -14.54 3.79
N GLU A 419 22.10 -15.38 3.47
CA GLU A 419 22.48 -16.59 4.24
C GLU A 419 22.75 -16.31 5.72
N LYS A 420 23.27 -15.12 6.05
CA LYS A 420 23.49 -14.69 7.45
C LYS A 420 22.25 -14.74 8.33
N TYR A 421 21.04 -14.76 7.72
CA TYR A 421 19.78 -14.81 8.44
C TYR A 421 19.22 -16.23 8.59
N TYR A 422 19.80 -17.25 7.91
CA TYR A 422 19.24 -18.60 7.91
C TYR A 422 19.16 -19.21 9.31
N GLN A 423 20.17 -18.94 10.16
CA GLN A 423 20.22 -19.39 11.55
C GLN A 423 19.79 -18.33 12.56
N ALA A 424 19.30 -17.18 12.07
CA ALA A 424 18.79 -16.14 12.96
C ALA A 424 17.39 -16.48 13.46
N SER A 425 17.02 -15.94 14.63
CA SER A 425 15.64 -16.02 15.09
C SER A 425 14.73 -15.16 14.22
N PRO A 426 13.54 -15.65 13.82
CA PRO A 426 12.54 -14.86 13.11
C PRO A 426 12.19 -13.54 13.80
N LEU A 427 12.28 -13.47 15.13
CA LEU A 427 12.02 -12.26 15.90
C LEU A 427 13.00 -11.12 15.62
N GLN A 428 14.21 -11.45 15.13
CA GLN A 428 15.27 -10.48 14.81
C GLN A 428 15.14 -9.90 13.40
N LEU A 429 14.21 -10.42 12.59
CA LEU A 429 14.00 -10.00 11.21
C LEU A 429 13.15 -8.75 11.12
N SER A 430 13.40 -7.93 10.09
CA SER A 430 12.49 -6.85 9.69
C SER A 430 11.17 -7.42 9.17
N GLY A 431 10.10 -6.60 9.11
CA GLY A 431 8.80 -7.03 8.59
C GLY A 431 8.88 -7.60 7.17
N GLY A 432 9.65 -6.95 6.27
CA GLY A 432 9.87 -7.45 4.91
C GLY A 432 10.63 -8.77 4.87
N GLN A 433 11.64 -8.95 5.73
CA GLN A 433 12.37 -10.22 5.84
C GLN A 433 11.48 -11.34 6.39
N LYS A 434 10.66 -11.07 7.42
CA LYS A 434 9.66 -12.02 7.94
C LYS A 434 8.71 -12.48 6.83
N ARG A 435 8.25 -11.55 5.99
CA ARG A 435 7.36 -11.87 4.88
C ARG A 435 8.03 -12.76 3.83
N ARG A 436 9.29 -12.49 3.50
CA ARG A 436 10.08 -13.37 2.62
C ARG A 436 10.21 -14.78 3.21
N VAL A 437 10.47 -14.90 4.51
CA VAL A 437 10.55 -16.21 5.21
C VAL A 437 9.22 -16.94 5.15
N ALA A 438 8.08 -16.27 5.39
CA ALA A 438 6.77 -16.88 5.31
C ALA A 438 6.46 -17.40 3.90
N ILE A 439 6.79 -16.62 2.86
CA ILE A 439 6.65 -17.05 1.46
C ILE A 439 7.58 -18.25 1.19
N ALA A 440 8.83 -18.21 1.65
CA ALA A 440 9.78 -19.32 1.49
C ALA A 440 9.28 -20.61 2.16
N GLY A 441 8.71 -20.52 3.37
CA GLY A 441 8.14 -21.67 4.07
C GLY A 441 7.01 -22.35 3.31
N VAL A 442 6.19 -21.56 2.61
CA VAL A 442 5.14 -22.10 1.74
C VAL A 442 5.74 -22.67 0.45
N LEU A 443 6.67 -21.97 -0.20
CA LEU A 443 7.32 -22.43 -1.44
C LEU A 443 8.12 -23.72 -1.27
N ALA A 444 8.78 -23.90 -0.13
CA ALA A 444 9.54 -25.12 0.19
C ALA A 444 8.68 -26.40 0.13
N MET A 445 7.36 -26.28 0.28
CA MET A 445 6.43 -27.39 0.11
C MET A 445 6.16 -27.76 -1.36
N HIS A 446 6.62 -26.98 -2.34
CA HIS A 446 6.33 -27.09 -3.78
C HIS A 446 4.83 -27.14 -4.06
N PRO A 447 4.08 -26.08 -3.69
CA PRO A 447 2.66 -26.02 -3.91
C PRO A 447 2.31 -25.87 -5.39
N GLU A 448 1.09 -26.28 -5.79
CA GLU A 448 0.54 -26.03 -7.13
C GLU A 448 -0.26 -24.72 -7.20
N TYR A 449 -0.77 -24.29 -6.04
CA TYR A 449 -1.44 -23.01 -5.84
C TYR A 449 -0.94 -22.31 -4.60
N ILE A 450 -0.87 -21.00 -4.66
CA ILE A 450 -0.53 -20.18 -3.49
C ILE A 450 -1.56 -19.06 -3.32
N ILE A 451 -2.04 -18.91 -2.10
CA ILE A 451 -2.95 -17.83 -1.69
C ILE A 451 -2.13 -16.83 -0.89
N LEU A 452 -2.12 -15.60 -1.34
CA LEU A 452 -1.36 -14.51 -0.75
C LEU A 452 -2.33 -13.43 -0.25
N ASP A 453 -2.45 -13.29 1.08
CA ASP A 453 -3.31 -12.29 1.69
C ASP A 453 -2.48 -11.04 2.03
N GLU A 454 -2.66 -9.97 1.26
CA GLU A 454 -1.94 -8.69 1.38
C GLU A 454 -0.41 -8.84 1.44
N PRO A 455 0.24 -9.49 0.46
CA PRO A 455 1.67 -9.86 0.55
C PRO A 455 2.61 -8.66 0.61
N ALA A 456 2.19 -7.48 0.23
CA ALA A 456 3.01 -6.27 0.18
C ALA A 456 2.64 -5.22 1.24
N ALA A 457 1.67 -5.47 2.14
CA ALA A 457 1.26 -4.51 3.15
C ALA A 457 2.43 -4.08 4.06
N GLY A 458 2.63 -2.78 4.25
CA GLY A 458 3.70 -2.22 5.11
C GLY A 458 5.11 -2.34 4.52
N LEU A 459 5.26 -2.62 3.23
CA LEU A 459 6.54 -2.54 2.53
C LEU A 459 6.70 -1.18 1.85
N ASP A 460 7.95 -0.74 1.71
CA ASP A 460 8.28 0.37 0.83
C ASP A 460 8.14 -0.01 -0.65
N ALA A 461 8.12 0.96 -1.55
CA ALA A 461 7.86 0.74 -2.98
C ALA A 461 8.85 -0.26 -3.61
N ALA A 462 10.12 -0.23 -3.22
CA ALA A 462 11.14 -1.15 -3.72
C ALA A 462 10.88 -2.59 -3.25
N GLY A 463 10.61 -2.79 -1.96
CA GLY A 463 10.28 -4.09 -1.40
C GLY A 463 8.98 -4.67 -1.93
N LYS A 464 7.99 -3.81 -2.21
CA LYS A 464 6.73 -4.17 -2.83
C LYS A 464 6.94 -4.70 -4.27
N ARG A 465 7.66 -3.97 -5.11
CA ARG A 465 8.00 -4.42 -6.48
C ARG A 465 8.74 -5.75 -6.45
N GLU A 466 9.76 -5.86 -5.62
CA GLU A 466 10.55 -7.08 -5.52
C GLU A 466 9.70 -8.32 -5.19
N ILE A 467 8.77 -8.22 -4.24
CA ILE A 467 7.87 -9.34 -3.90
C ILE A 467 6.95 -9.68 -5.07
N PHE A 468 6.33 -8.69 -5.70
CA PHE A 468 5.40 -8.94 -6.81
C PHE A 468 6.10 -9.51 -8.05
N ASP A 469 7.29 -9.03 -8.39
CA ASP A 469 8.10 -9.60 -9.49
C ASP A 469 8.46 -11.06 -9.23
N ARG A 470 8.72 -11.43 -7.98
CA ARG A 470 8.95 -12.82 -7.59
C ARG A 470 7.68 -13.66 -7.72
N ILE A 471 6.53 -13.13 -7.28
CA ILE A 471 5.23 -13.78 -7.46
C ILE A 471 4.94 -14.00 -8.94
N ARG A 472 5.17 -12.99 -9.80
CA ARG A 472 5.01 -13.10 -11.25
C ARG A 472 5.93 -14.16 -11.84
N ARG A 473 7.22 -14.18 -11.47
CA ARG A 473 8.16 -15.22 -11.93
C ARG A 473 7.74 -16.62 -11.48
N MET A 474 7.34 -16.77 -10.21
CA MET A 474 6.83 -18.03 -9.66
C MET A 474 5.63 -18.55 -10.46
N SER A 475 4.68 -17.70 -10.77
CA SER A 475 3.51 -18.08 -11.56
C SER A 475 3.91 -18.47 -12.98
N ARG A 476 4.71 -17.65 -13.67
CA ARG A 476 5.07 -17.85 -15.10
C ARG A 476 6.07 -18.97 -15.32
N GLU A 477 7.13 -19.06 -14.51
CA GLU A 477 8.23 -20.00 -14.72
C GLU A 477 7.95 -21.38 -14.11
N GLN A 478 7.24 -21.42 -12.96
CA GLN A 478 6.96 -22.67 -12.24
C GLN A 478 5.51 -23.15 -12.45
N GLY A 479 4.67 -22.39 -13.15
CA GLY A 479 3.29 -22.75 -13.43
C GLY A 479 2.38 -22.78 -12.18
N ILE A 480 2.76 -22.07 -11.10
CA ILE A 480 1.99 -22.01 -9.86
C ILE A 480 0.81 -21.06 -10.05
N GLY A 481 -0.42 -21.52 -9.77
CA GLY A 481 -1.60 -20.67 -9.72
C GLY A 481 -1.58 -19.76 -8.47
N VAL A 482 -1.86 -18.48 -8.63
CA VAL A 482 -1.79 -17.49 -7.55
C VAL A 482 -3.16 -16.85 -7.33
N LEU A 483 -3.66 -16.86 -6.10
CA LEU A 483 -4.76 -15.99 -5.66
C LEU A 483 -4.16 -14.86 -4.82
N LEU A 484 -4.18 -13.66 -5.40
CA LEU A 484 -3.63 -12.44 -4.80
C LEU A 484 -4.75 -11.60 -4.21
N VAL A 485 -4.84 -11.54 -2.88
CA VAL A 485 -5.74 -10.58 -2.21
C VAL A 485 -5.01 -9.27 -2.04
N SER A 486 -5.56 -8.18 -2.55
CA SER A 486 -5.01 -6.84 -2.37
C SER A 486 -6.09 -5.77 -2.28
N HIS A 487 -5.84 -4.73 -1.48
CA HIS A 487 -6.63 -3.51 -1.44
C HIS A 487 -6.12 -2.45 -2.43
N SER A 488 -4.91 -2.63 -3.00
CA SER A 488 -4.35 -1.72 -4.01
C SER A 488 -4.84 -2.12 -5.39
N MET A 489 -5.60 -1.23 -6.01
CA MET A 489 -6.06 -1.41 -7.38
C MET A 489 -4.90 -1.32 -8.38
N GLU A 490 -3.88 -0.54 -8.05
CA GLU A 490 -2.63 -0.43 -8.81
C GLU A 490 -1.91 -1.78 -8.88
N ASP A 491 -1.81 -2.49 -7.74
CA ASP A 491 -1.18 -3.82 -7.71
C ASP A 491 -1.95 -4.83 -8.56
N LEU A 492 -3.28 -4.80 -8.46
CA LEU A 492 -4.13 -5.67 -9.24
C LEU A 492 -4.07 -5.34 -10.74
N ALA A 493 -4.00 -4.05 -11.11
CA ALA A 493 -3.82 -3.62 -12.49
C ALA A 493 -2.48 -4.09 -13.07
N GLU A 494 -1.42 -4.04 -12.25
CA GLU A 494 -0.06 -4.35 -12.70
C GLU A 494 0.21 -5.86 -12.78
N TYR A 495 -0.30 -6.65 -11.82
CA TYR A 495 0.16 -8.02 -11.64
C TYR A 495 -0.91 -9.09 -11.91
N ALA A 496 -2.20 -8.77 -11.83
CA ALA A 496 -3.26 -9.76 -12.05
C ALA A 496 -3.57 -9.98 -13.53
N ASP A 497 -3.85 -11.23 -13.90
CA ASP A 497 -4.37 -11.61 -15.22
C ASP A 497 -5.89 -11.45 -15.29
N ARG A 498 -6.55 -11.65 -14.12
CA ARG A 498 -7.98 -11.57 -13.92
C ARG A 498 -8.27 -11.04 -12.53
N ILE A 499 -9.33 -10.26 -12.38
CA ILE A 499 -9.75 -9.70 -11.09
C ILE A 499 -11.16 -10.18 -10.77
N ILE A 500 -11.33 -10.61 -9.52
CA ILE A 500 -12.62 -10.95 -8.93
C ILE A 500 -12.94 -9.90 -7.88
N VAL A 501 -14.13 -9.34 -7.96
CA VAL A 501 -14.64 -8.37 -6.99
C VAL A 501 -15.72 -9.03 -6.13
N LEU A 502 -15.51 -8.98 -4.81
CA LEU A 502 -16.49 -9.41 -3.82
C LEU A 502 -17.11 -8.21 -3.12
N ASP A 503 -18.43 -8.24 -2.99
CA ASP A 503 -19.20 -7.29 -2.19
C ASP A 503 -20.29 -8.02 -1.39
N ASP A 504 -20.37 -7.75 -0.07
CA ASP A 504 -21.31 -8.38 0.86
C ASP A 504 -21.51 -9.89 0.65
N GLY A 505 -20.40 -10.62 0.47
CA GLY A 505 -20.37 -12.07 0.30
C GLY A 505 -20.73 -12.57 -1.10
N LYS A 506 -20.93 -11.69 -2.07
CA LYS A 506 -21.27 -12.04 -3.46
C LYS A 506 -20.14 -11.70 -4.41
N LYS A 507 -20.00 -12.50 -5.46
CA LYS A 507 -19.11 -12.19 -6.57
C LYS A 507 -19.84 -11.24 -7.53
N ILE A 508 -19.35 -10.01 -7.63
CA ILE A 508 -19.96 -8.95 -8.46
C ILE A 508 -19.32 -8.90 -9.84
N LEU A 509 -17.98 -8.95 -9.91
CA LEU A 509 -17.23 -8.93 -11.16
C LEU A 509 -16.22 -10.09 -11.19
N ASP A 510 -15.91 -10.58 -12.39
CA ASP A 510 -14.91 -11.63 -12.62
C ASP A 510 -14.43 -11.54 -14.08
N ASP A 511 -13.42 -10.72 -14.35
CA ASP A 511 -12.96 -10.44 -15.70
C ASP A 511 -11.50 -9.95 -15.73
N ARG A 512 -10.98 -9.61 -16.90
CA ARG A 512 -9.67 -9.00 -17.09
C ARG A 512 -9.60 -7.64 -16.40
N PRO A 513 -8.40 -7.20 -15.95
CA PRO A 513 -8.28 -5.93 -15.23
C PRO A 513 -8.88 -4.73 -15.98
N ALA A 514 -8.66 -4.62 -17.29
CA ALA A 514 -9.19 -3.53 -18.09
C ALA A 514 -10.74 -3.48 -18.10
N GLU A 515 -11.39 -4.65 -18.19
CA GLU A 515 -12.85 -4.77 -18.19
C GLU A 515 -13.41 -4.45 -16.80
N VAL A 516 -12.75 -4.95 -15.74
CA VAL A 516 -13.16 -4.67 -14.35
C VAL A 516 -13.06 -3.17 -14.04
N PHE A 517 -11.97 -2.52 -14.42
CA PHE A 517 -11.78 -1.09 -14.16
C PHE A 517 -12.63 -0.17 -15.07
N ALA A 518 -13.19 -0.71 -16.16
CA ALA A 518 -14.20 0.00 -16.94
C ALA A 518 -15.56 0.12 -16.20
N GLU A 519 -15.86 -0.81 -15.28
CA GLU A 519 -17.08 -0.85 -14.45
C GLU A 519 -16.98 0.07 -13.21
N ARG A 520 -16.57 1.32 -13.43
CA ARG A 520 -16.25 2.27 -12.35
C ARG A 520 -17.39 2.49 -11.35
N GLU A 521 -18.62 2.70 -11.83
CA GLU A 521 -19.79 2.93 -10.96
C GLU A 521 -20.06 1.72 -10.05
N THR A 522 -19.88 0.51 -10.59
CA THR A 522 -20.01 -0.73 -9.84
C THR A 522 -18.96 -0.81 -8.74
N LEU A 523 -17.69 -0.51 -9.06
CA LEU A 523 -16.57 -0.50 -8.09
C LEU A 523 -16.79 0.53 -6.99
N GLU A 524 -17.17 1.76 -7.32
CA GLU A 524 -17.47 2.81 -6.36
C GLU A 524 -18.62 2.43 -5.41
N THR A 525 -19.66 1.76 -5.93
CA THR A 525 -20.78 1.25 -5.12
C THR A 525 -20.31 0.20 -4.12
N CYS A 526 -19.37 -0.66 -4.51
CA CYS A 526 -18.72 -1.66 -3.65
C CYS A 526 -17.66 -1.04 -2.70
N GLY A 527 -17.50 0.28 -2.68
CA GLY A 527 -16.51 0.97 -1.84
C GLY A 527 -15.07 0.80 -2.30
N LEU A 528 -14.88 0.39 -3.55
CA LEU A 528 -13.58 0.29 -4.21
C LEU A 528 -13.35 1.51 -5.10
N ASP A 529 -12.11 1.70 -5.52
CA ASP A 529 -11.71 2.75 -6.46
C ASP A 529 -11.14 2.10 -7.73
N VAL A 530 -10.75 2.91 -8.70
CA VAL A 530 -9.98 2.47 -9.86
C VAL A 530 -8.54 2.97 -9.71
N PRO A 531 -7.56 2.36 -10.42
CA PRO A 531 -6.18 2.85 -10.43
C PRO A 531 -6.08 4.34 -10.80
N GLU A 532 -5.12 5.05 -10.21
CA GLU A 532 -4.90 6.47 -10.53
C GLU A 532 -4.67 6.71 -12.03
N ALA A 533 -3.97 5.78 -12.70
CA ALA A 533 -3.78 5.83 -14.14
C ALA A 533 -5.11 5.87 -14.93
N VAL A 534 -6.10 5.08 -14.49
CA VAL A 534 -7.44 5.08 -15.10
C VAL A 534 -8.13 6.42 -14.88
N LYS A 535 -8.06 6.99 -13.67
CA LYS A 535 -8.65 8.30 -13.35
C LYS A 535 -8.05 9.42 -14.20
N PHE A 536 -6.72 9.40 -14.37
CA PHE A 536 -6.03 10.36 -15.22
C PHE A 536 -6.37 10.15 -16.70
N ALA A 537 -6.40 8.91 -17.18
CA ALA A 537 -6.81 8.59 -18.54
C ALA A 537 -8.23 9.09 -18.84
N ASP A 538 -9.17 8.93 -17.90
CA ASP A 538 -10.56 9.43 -18.05
C ASP A 538 -10.62 10.95 -18.13
N ARG A 539 -9.86 11.68 -17.29
CA ARG A 539 -9.79 13.15 -17.35
C ARG A 539 -9.22 13.61 -18.67
N LEU A 540 -8.12 13.01 -19.11
CA LEU A 540 -7.47 13.36 -20.37
C LEU A 540 -8.38 13.06 -21.57
N ARG A 541 -9.14 11.97 -21.56
CA ARG A 541 -10.17 11.69 -22.58
C ARG A 541 -11.27 12.75 -22.59
N ALA A 542 -11.72 13.20 -21.41
CA ALA A 542 -12.70 14.28 -21.30
C ALA A 542 -12.16 15.62 -21.82
N GLU A 543 -10.86 15.86 -21.73
CA GLU A 543 -10.14 17.02 -22.29
C GLU A 543 -9.84 16.88 -23.80
N GLY A 544 -10.16 15.74 -24.41
CA GLY A 544 -10.01 15.50 -25.86
C GLY A 544 -8.76 14.75 -26.29
N TYR A 545 -7.96 14.25 -25.36
CA TYR A 545 -6.79 13.42 -25.70
C TYR A 545 -7.22 12.01 -26.11
N ALA A 546 -6.55 11.44 -27.11
CA ALA A 546 -6.85 10.12 -27.65
C ALA A 546 -6.20 9.00 -26.81
N ILE A 547 -6.60 8.87 -25.53
CA ILE A 547 -6.10 7.83 -24.63
C ILE A 547 -6.95 6.56 -24.78
N PRO A 548 -6.35 5.38 -25.10
CA PRO A 548 -7.08 4.11 -25.20
C PRO A 548 -7.76 3.72 -23.89
N GLN A 549 -8.92 3.06 -23.95
CA GLN A 549 -9.62 2.56 -22.77
C GLN A 549 -8.87 1.42 -22.06
N THR A 550 -7.95 0.76 -22.77
CA THR A 550 -7.12 -0.33 -22.23
C THR A 550 -5.98 0.16 -21.35
N VAL A 551 -5.73 1.47 -21.28
CA VAL A 551 -4.70 2.06 -20.42
C VAL A 551 -5.18 2.01 -18.97
N ILE A 552 -4.58 1.10 -18.20
CA ILE A 552 -4.88 0.87 -16.78
C ILE A 552 -3.65 1.00 -15.87
N ARG A 553 -2.44 1.05 -16.47
CA ARG A 553 -1.15 1.14 -15.76
C ARG A 553 -0.52 2.51 -15.95
N GLU A 554 0.26 2.91 -14.95
CA GLU A 554 0.95 4.21 -14.97
C GLU A 554 1.93 4.34 -16.13
N GLU A 555 2.74 3.30 -16.37
CA GLU A 555 3.72 3.29 -17.46
C GLU A 555 3.03 3.40 -18.83
N GLU A 556 1.94 2.65 -19.04
CA GLU A 556 1.13 2.71 -20.26
C GLU A 556 0.56 4.12 -20.51
N LEU A 557 0.09 4.78 -19.44
CA LEU A 557 -0.41 6.15 -19.52
C LEU A 557 0.70 7.12 -19.91
N LEU A 558 1.85 7.05 -19.26
CA LEU A 558 2.98 7.95 -19.53
C LEU A 558 3.57 7.73 -20.91
N GLU A 559 3.66 6.47 -21.37
CA GLU A 559 4.10 6.14 -22.75
C GLU A 559 3.12 6.69 -23.79
N THR A 560 1.80 6.51 -23.54
CA THR A 560 0.77 7.03 -24.43
C THR A 560 0.82 8.55 -24.52
N LEU A 561 1.02 9.24 -23.38
CA LEU A 561 1.18 10.69 -23.34
C LEU A 561 2.42 11.17 -24.10
N ARG A 562 3.57 10.49 -23.90
CA ARG A 562 4.82 10.81 -24.63
C ARG A 562 4.66 10.63 -26.14
N ALA A 563 3.94 9.58 -26.58
CA ALA A 563 3.64 9.34 -27.99
C ALA A 563 2.75 10.45 -28.57
N CYS A 564 1.66 10.81 -27.87
CA CYS A 564 0.78 11.91 -28.28
C CYS A 564 1.53 13.25 -28.39
N VAL A 565 2.50 13.50 -27.52
CA VAL A 565 3.35 14.71 -27.53
C VAL A 565 4.36 14.65 -28.68
N GLY A 566 4.97 13.48 -28.93
CA GLY A 566 5.91 13.27 -30.04
C GLY A 566 5.28 13.49 -31.40
N ASP A 567 4.08 12.95 -31.62
CA ASP A 567 3.32 13.11 -32.87
C ASP A 567 2.93 14.59 -33.11
N SER A 568 2.49 15.30 -32.09
CA SER A 568 2.17 16.73 -32.20
C SER A 568 3.39 17.63 -32.43
N MET A 569 4.58 17.24 -31.94
CA MET A 569 5.86 17.91 -32.28
C MET A 569 6.24 17.69 -33.74
N GLN A 570 6.10 16.47 -34.29
CA GLN A 570 6.37 16.18 -35.68
C GLN A 570 5.43 16.93 -36.62
N GLU A 571 4.11 16.92 -36.35
CA GLU A 571 3.11 17.68 -37.12
C GLU A 571 3.38 19.21 -37.08
N SER A 572 3.78 19.74 -35.92
CA SER A 572 4.16 21.15 -35.80
C SER A 572 5.46 21.52 -36.55
N MET A 573 6.42 20.59 -36.62
CA MET A 573 7.64 20.75 -37.41
C MET A 573 7.38 20.63 -38.91
N GLU A 574 6.54 19.68 -39.32
CA GLU A 574 6.13 19.51 -40.73
C GLU A 574 5.32 20.73 -41.21
N LYS A 575 4.39 21.25 -40.40
CA LYS A 575 3.62 22.44 -40.72
C LYS A 575 4.50 23.70 -40.85
N LYS A 576 5.48 23.86 -39.94
CA LYS A 576 6.47 24.95 -40.04
C LYS A 576 7.43 24.77 -41.21
N SER A 577 7.70 23.56 -41.67
CA SER A 577 8.49 23.30 -42.88
C SER A 577 7.70 23.56 -44.16
N LEU A 578 6.41 23.23 -44.18
CA LEU A 578 5.47 23.58 -45.26
C LEU A 578 5.26 25.11 -45.37
N ASP A 579 4.99 25.79 -44.25
CA ASP A 579 4.87 27.25 -44.23
C ASP A 579 6.18 27.96 -44.67
N ARG A 580 7.34 27.39 -44.41
CA ARG A 580 8.63 27.90 -44.90
C ARG A 580 8.83 27.63 -46.39
N ALA A 581 8.40 26.46 -46.90
CA ALA A 581 8.45 26.15 -48.33
C ALA A 581 7.53 27.09 -49.14
N ASP A 582 6.29 27.28 -48.67
CA ASP A 582 5.34 28.21 -49.31
C ASP A 582 5.86 29.66 -49.26
N MET A 583 6.53 30.10 -48.18
CA MET A 583 7.14 31.44 -48.14
C MET A 583 8.35 31.57 -49.07
N GLN A 584 9.10 30.49 -49.31
CA GLN A 584 10.19 30.50 -50.28
C GLN A 584 9.67 30.53 -51.74
N GLU A 585 8.63 29.75 -52.07
CA GLU A 585 8.02 29.79 -53.41
C GLU A 585 7.44 31.17 -53.72
N VAL A 586 6.70 31.80 -52.77
CA VAL A 586 6.17 33.16 -52.90
C VAL A 586 7.28 34.22 -53.05
N SER A 587 8.45 34.01 -52.40
CA SER A 587 9.60 34.92 -52.53
C SER A 587 10.32 34.73 -53.89
N GLU A 588 10.39 33.51 -54.41
CA GLU A 588 10.99 33.23 -55.74
C GLU A 588 10.09 33.71 -56.89
N GLU A 589 8.77 33.56 -56.77
CA GLU A 589 7.82 34.13 -57.76
C GLU A 589 7.91 35.68 -57.79
N ARG A 590 7.97 36.32 -56.61
CA ARG A 590 8.16 37.78 -56.56
C ARG A 590 9.52 38.24 -57.13
N TYR A 591 10.55 37.42 -56.97
CA TYR A 591 11.87 37.71 -57.53
C TYR A 591 11.91 37.54 -59.03
N SER A 592 11.17 36.56 -59.57
CA SER A 592 11.05 36.29 -61.00
C SER A 592 10.20 37.36 -61.71
N ASP A 593 9.16 37.88 -61.05
CA ASP A 593 8.31 38.98 -61.59
C ASP A 593 9.03 40.34 -61.59
N MET A 594 9.89 40.58 -60.60
CA MET A 594 10.78 41.78 -60.60
C MET A 594 11.79 41.78 -61.74
N GLN A 595 12.31 40.60 -62.14
CA GLN A 595 13.24 40.51 -63.29
C GLN A 595 12.54 40.56 -64.67
N ARG A 596 11.23 40.34 -64.76
CA ARG A 596 10.44 40.52 -66.00
C ARG A 596 9.90 41.92 -66.24
N GLY A 597 10.00 42.81 -65.23
CA GLY A 597 9.52 44.20 -65.32
C GLY A 597 10.48 45.24 -65.87
N ASP A 598 11.75 44.87 -66.17
CA ASP A 598 12.77 45.80 -66.68
C ASP A 598 13.09 45.64 -68.16
N THR A 599 12.11 45.25 -68.98
CA THR A 599 12.24 45.27 -70.44
C THR A 599 10.95 45.80 -71.08
N LEU A 600 10.75 47.12 -70.98
CA LEU A 600 9.97 47.93 -71.89
C LEU A 600 10.37 49.39 -71.77
#